data_34b9582a380513a1970910e703c054cf
#
_entry.id   34b9582a380513a1970910e703c054cf
#
_cell.length_a   1.000
_cell.length_b   1.000
_cell.length_c   1.000
_cell.angle_alpha   90.00
_cell.angle_beta   90.00
_cell.angle_gamma   90.00
#
_symmetry.space_group_name_H-M   'P 1'
#
loop_
_entity.id
_entity.type
_entity.pdbx_description
1 polymer ?
#
loop_
_entity_poly.entity_id
_entity_poly.type
_entity_poly.pdbx_seq_one_letter_code
_entity_poly.pdbx_strand_id
1 'polypeptide(L)'
;MAVHILKLSVGTESVEGLQDWQLSPHAQGPDGLPRHVTRMFPLRASEVLDGGSIYWVIMGQILARQTILRLDPLTGADGITRCAIVLDKRLMRTQPAPRRPFQGWRYLNPADAPPDLPDFRDGDDALPPGMAEALAEFGLR
;
A
#
# COMPACT_ATOMS: atom_id res chain seq x y z
N MET A 1 18.78 4.95 -5.77
CA MET A 1 18.28 5.04 -4.42
C MET A 1 16.78 4.92 -4.44
N ALA A 2 16.22 4.13 -3.55
CA ALA A 2 14.79 3.89 -3.60
C ALA A 2 14.00 5.12 -3.18
N VAL A 3 12.85 5.31 -3.80
CA VAL A 3 11.88 6.29 -3.32
C VAL A 3 10.54 5.56 -3.32
N HIS A 4 9.69 5.91 -2.39
CA HIS A 4 8.40 5.24 -2.25
C HIS A 4 7.27 6.15 -2.76
N ILE A 5 6.10 5.58 -2.87
CA ILE A 5 4.88 6.31 -3.24
C ILE A 5 3.93 6.29 -2.06
N LEU A 6 3.33 7.42 -1.77
CA LEU A 6 2.33 7.56 -0.73
C LEU A 6 0.98 7.78 -1.39
N LYS A 7 -0.03 7.02 -1.01
CA LYS A 7 -1.34 7.09 -1.65
C LYS A 7 -2.45 6.84 -0.64
N LEU A 8 -3.51 7.63 -0.75
CA LEU A 8 -4.71 7.39 0.05
C LEU A 8 -5.44 6.16 -0.48
N SER A 9 -5.84 5.31 0.43
CA SER A 9 -6.67 4.17 0.09
C SER A 9 -8.11 4.61 0.21
N VAL A 10 -8.69 5.00 -0.91
CA VAL A 10 -10.04 5.55 -0.91
C VAL A 10 -11.05 4.42 -0.81
N GLY A 11 -12.01 4.59 0.08
CA GLY A 11 -13.09 3.62 0.21
C GLY A 11 -12.80 2.47 1.15
N THR A 12 -11.62 2.44 1.78
CA THR A 12 -11.33 1.38 2.74
C THR A 12 -11.10 2.02 4.11
N GLU A 13 -11.41 1.29 5.15
CA GLU A 13 -11.26 1.77 6.51
C GLU A 13 -10.30 0.94 7.33
N SER A 14 -9.70 -0.08 6.73
CA SER A 14 -8.78 -0.96 7.43
C SER A 14 -7.84 -1.62 6.45
N VAL A 15 -6.75 -2.17 6.98
CA VAL A 15 -5.82 -2.95 6.17
C VAL A 15 -6.52 -4.20 5.62
N GLU A 16 -7.38 -4.81 6.42
CA GLU A 16 -8.14 -5.98 5.98
C GLU A 16 -9.06 -5.62 4.82
N GLY A 17 -9.68 -4.47 4.89
CA GLY A 17 -10.55 -4.01 3.79
C GLY A 17 -9.77 -3.79 2.51
N LEU A 18 -8.58 -3.24 2.62
CA LEU A 18 -7.73 -3.06 1.46
C LEU A 18 -7.30 -4.41 0.88
N GLN A 19 -6.95 -5.35 1.74
CA GLN A 19 -6.55 -6.66 1.30
C GLN A 19 -7.71 -7.37 0.60
N ASP A 20 -8.91 -7.28 1.14
CA ASP A 20 -10.08 -7.87 0.52
C ASP A 20 -10.35 -7.27 -0.86
N TRP A 21 -10.21 -5.96 -0.98
CA TRP A 21 -10.40 -5.31 -2.26
C TRP A 21 -9.39 -5.81 -3.28
N GLN A 22 -8.14 -6.00 -2.85
CA GLN A 22 -7.09 -6.44 -3.76
C GLN A 22 -7.25 -7.89 -4.19
N LEU A 23 -8.05 -8.68 -3.49
CA LEU A 23 -8.35 -10.02 -3.91
C LEU A 23 -9.46 -10.06 -4.96
N SER A 24 -10.15 -8.94 -5.17
CA SER A 24 -11.23 -8.91 -6.14
C SER A 24 -10.67 -8.82 -7.55
N PRO A 25 -11.38 -9.35 -8.55
CA PRO A 25 -10.92 -9.25 -9.93
C PRO A 25 -10.75 -7.83 -10.42
N HIS A 26 -11.49 -6.89 -9.85
CA HIS A 26 -11.42 -5.50 -10.28
C HIS A 26 -10.10 -4.85 -9.93
N ALA A 27 -9.40 -5.36 -8.92
CA ALA A 27 -8.15 -4.79 -8.48
C ALA A 27 -6.95 -5.48 -9.09
N GLN A 28 -7.16 -6.54 -9.87
CA GLN A 28 -6.06 -7.33 -10.38
C GLN A 28 -5.92 -7.19 -11.89
N GLY A 29 -4.69 -7.27 -12.37
CA GLY A 29 -4.42 -7.31 -13.78
C GLY A 29 -4.50 -8.73 -14.33
N PRO A 30 -4.20 -8.89 -15.62
CA PRO A 30 -4.27 -10.21 -16.26
C PRO A 30 -3.36 -11.25 -15.63
N ASP A 31 -2.29 -10.81 -14.96
CA ASP A 31 -1.34 -11.70 -14.32
C ASP A 31 -1.75 -12.07 -12.90
N GLY A 32 -2.92 -11.61 -12.46
CA GLY A 32 -3.42 -11.91 -11.12
C GLY A 32 -2.80 -11.09 -10.01
N LEU A 33 -1.94 -10.13 -10.35
CA LEU A 33 -1.34 -9.26 -9.35
C LEU A 33 -2.19 -8.02 -9.10
N PRO A 34 -2.26 -7.54 -7.87
CA PRO A 34 -2.99 -6.31 -7.61
C PRO A 34 -2.30 -5.14 -8.29
N ARG A 35 -3.08 -4.18 -8.73
CA ARG A 35 -2.54 -2.98 -9.34
C ARG A 35 -3.39 -1.79 -8.97
N HIS A 36 -2.75 -0.64 -8.95
CA HIS A 36 -3.42 0.62 -8.74
C HIS A 36 -3.17 1.50 -9.96
N VAL A 37 -4.22 1.98 -10.60
CA VAL A 37 -4.07 2.78 -11.82
C VAL A 37 -4.14 4.25 -11.45
N THR A 38 -3.14 5.01 -11.90
CA THR A 38 -3.08 6.44 -11.65
C THR A 38 -2.87 7.19 -12.96
N ARG A 39 -3.24 8.44 -12.99
CA ARG A 39 -3.15 9.22 -14.21
C ARG A 39 -1.72 9.55 -14.61
N MET A 40 -0.84 9.74 -13.65
CA MET A 40 0.51 10.19 -13.95
C MET A 40 1.53 9.11 -13.73
N PHE A 41 2.43 8.98 -14.70
CA PHE A 41 3.57 8.10 -14.55
C PHE A 41 4.59 8.80 -13.65
N PRO A 42 5.17 8.10 -12.68
CA PRO A 42 6.18 8.73 -11.84
C PRO A 42 7.41 9.13 -12.65
N LEU A 43 7.86 10.36 -12.51
CA LEU A 43 9.07 10.80 -13.18
C LEU A 43 10.30 10.09 -12.62
N ARG A 44 10.22 9.66 -11.37
CA ARG A 44 11.32 8.94 -10.72
C ARG A 44 11.06 7.45 -10.74
N ALA A 45 10.60 6.95 -11.89
CA ALA A 45 10.23 5.54 -12.01
C ALA A 45 11.36 4.60 -11.67
N SER A 46 12.58 4.90 -12.10
CA SER A 46 13.70 3.99 -11.82
C SER A 46 13.98 3.91 -10.32
N GLU A 47 13.78 4.99 -9.60
CA GLU A 47 13.99 4.98 -8.16
C GLU A 47 12.84 4.27 -7.44
N VAL A 48 11.63 4.42 -7.96
CA VAL A 48 10.48 3.72 -7.41
C VAL A 48 10.64 2.22 -7.58
N LEU A 49 11.19 1.79 -8.73
CA LEU A 49 11.36 0.38 -9.01
C LEU A 49 12.62 -0.21 -8.36
N ASP A 50 13.42 0.61 -7.74
CA ASP A 50 14.64 0.17 -7.10
C ASP A 50 14.36 -0.16 -5.63
N GLY A 51 13.41 -1.05 -5.40
CA GLY A 51 13.04 -1.44 -4.05
C GLY A 51 11.98 -0.57 -3.39
N GLY A 52 11.31 0.28 -4.17
CA GLY A 52 10.29 1.15 -3.60
C GLY A 52 8.99 0.42 -3.32
N SER A 53 8.19 0.98 -2.43
CA SER A 53 6.89 0.46 -2.04
C SER A 53 5.84 1.56 -2.13
N ILE A 54 4.59 1.15 -2.25
CA ILE A 54 3.49 2.08 -2.08
C ILE A 54 3.05 2.00 -0.62
N TYR A 55 2.96 3.16 0.03
CA TYR A 55 2.51 3.24 1.42
C TYR A 55 1.08 3.74 1.41
N TRP A 56 0.19 2.96 1.99
CA TRP A 56 -1.23 3.24 1.96
C TRP A 56 -1.67 4.01 3.19
N VAL A 57 -2.32 5.16 2.94
CA VAL A 57 -2.91 5.97 4.01
C VAL A 57 -4.36 5.54 4.16
N ILE A 58 -4.71 5.05 5.33
CA ILE A 58 -6.05 4.57 5.63
C ILE A 58 -6.55 5.33 6.86
N MET A 59 -7.66 6.01 6.72
CA MET A 59 -8.24 6.77 7.84
C MET A 59 -7.24 7.72 8.49
N GLY A 60 -6.49 8.42 7.65
CA GLY A 60 -5.57 9.45 8.15
C GLY A 60 -4.21 8.97 8.64
N GLN A 61 -3.90 7.70 8.46
CA GLN A 61 -2.62 7.15 8.90
C GLN A 61 -2.07 6.18 7.88
N ILE A 62 -0.74 6.20 7.71
CA ILE A 62 -0.10 5.13 6.96
C ILE A 62 -0.23 3.88 7.83
N LEU A 63 -0.78 2.81 7.26
CA LEU A 63 -0.96 1.57 8.00
C LEU A 63 -0.38 0.35 7.30
N ALA A 64 -0.03 0.46 6.03
CA ALA A 64 0.46 -0.69 5.27
C ALA A 64 1.28 -0.26 4.07
N ARG A 65 2.12 -1.16 3.59
CA ARG A 65 2.88 -0.93 2.36
C ARG A 65 2.92 -2.18 1.52
N GLN A 66 3.16 -2.01 0.23
CA GLN A 66 3.36 -3.13 -0.69
C GLN A 66 4.51 -2.81 -1.61
N THR A 67 5.30 -3.80 -1.94
CA THR A 67 6.41 -3.62 -2.88
C THR A 67 5.87 -3.35 -4.27
N ILE A 68 6.44 -2.37 -4.95
CA ILE A 68 6.06 -2.05 -6.33
C ILE A 68 6.93 -2.90 -7.24
N LEU A 69 6.28 -3.75 -8.04
CA LEU A 69 6.98 -4.68 -8.91
C LEU A 69 7.22 -4.10 -10.29
N ARG A 70 6.27 -3.30 -10.79
CA ARG A 70 6.33 -2.85 -12.17
C ARG A 70 5.46 -1.62 -12.33
N LEU A 71 5.78 -0.80 -13.30
CA LEU A 71 4.94 0.34 -13.70
C LEU A 71 4.61 0.15 -15.15
N ASP A 72 3.37 -0.17 -15.45
CA ASP A 72 2.96 -0.49 -16.80
C ASP A 72 2.11 0.62 -17.40
N PRO A 73 2.35 0.99 -18.65
CA PRO A 73 1.46 1.93 -19.32
C PRO A 73 0.14 1.23 -19.64
N LEU A 74 -0.95 1.92 -19.41
CA LEU A 74 -2.28 1.38 -19.66
C LEU A 74 -3.10 2.43 -20.36
N THR A 75 -3.41 2.19 -21.63
CA THR A 75 -4.21 3.14 -22.41
C THR A 75 -5.66 2.70 -22.36
N GLY A 76 -6.53 3.58 -21.89
CA GLY A 76 -7.94 3.28 -21.80
C GLY A 76 -8.67 3.51 -23.10
N ALA A 77 -9.97 3.22 -23.10
CA ALA A 77 -10.80 3.42 -24.26
C ALA A 77 -10.89 4.89 -24.65
N ASP A 78 -10.62 5.78 -23.71
CA ASP A 78 -10.61 7.21 -23.95
C ASP A 78 -9.32 7.70 -24.61
N GLY A 79 -8.39 6.80 -24.90
CA GLY A 79 -7.12 7.16 -25.52
C GLY A 79 -6.09 7.74 -24.56
N ILE A 80 -6.40 7.82 -23.28
CA ILE A 80 -5.48 8.40 -22.31
C ILE A 80 -4.63 7.28 -21.71
N THR A 81 -3.30 7.50 -21.72
CA THR A 81 -2.39 6.54 -21.14
C THR A 81 -2.20 6.85 -19.66
N ARG A 82 -2.41 5.84 -18.84
CA ARG A 82 -2.26 5.93 -17.39
C ARG A 82 -1.17 4.97 -16.95
N CYS A 83 -0.81 5.05 -15.69
CA CYS A 83 0.19 4.15 -15.11
C CYS A 83 -0.51 3.13 -14.25
N ALA A 84 -0.28 1.86 -14.52
CA ALA A 84 -0.72 0.78 -13.64
C ALA A 84 0.47 0.45 -12.75
N ILE A 85 0.33 0.74 -11.47
CA ILE A 85 1.35 0.42 -10.48
C ILE A 85 1.07 -1.01 -10.05
N VAL A 86 1.91 -1.94 -10.50
CA VAL A 86 1.72 -3.36 -10.24
C VAL A 86 2.40 -3.71 -8.93
N LEU A 87 1.65 -4.33 -8.04
CA LEU A 87 2.08 -4.54 -6.67
C LEU A 87 2.26 -6.02 -6.36
N ASP A 88 3.17 -6.28 -5.43
CA ASP A 88 3.29 -7.61 -4.87
C ASP A 88 1.99 -7.92 -4.12
N LYS A 89 1.61 -9.18 -4.13
CA LYS A 89 0.40 -9.60 -3.42
C LYS A 89 0.52 -9.43 -1.92
N ARG A 90 1.73 -9.40 -1.42
CA ARG A 90 1.94 -9.33 0.03
C ARG A 90 1.77 -7.91 0.52
N LEU A 91 0.82 -7.71 1.40
CA LEU A 91 0.57 -6.44 2.04
C LEU A 91 1.20 -6.48 3.42
N MET A 92 2.12 -5.57 3.67
CA MET A 92 2.84 -5.54 4.95
C MET A 92 2.32 -4.41 5.81
N ARG A 93 2.04 -4.69 7.06
CA ARG A 93 1.58 -3.65 7.97
C ARG A 93 2.75 -2.85 8.47
N THR A 94 2.54 -1.55 8.65
CA THR A 94 3.55 -0.66 9.18
C THR A 94 3.09 -0.10 10.50
N GLN A 95 4.02 0.49 11.22
CA GLN A 95 3.63 1.30 12.37
C GLN A 95 2.78 2.47 11.87
N PRO A 96 1.75 2.85 12.59
CA PRO A 96 0.89 3.96 12.15
C PRO A 96 1.67 5.26 12.08
N ALA A 97 1.43 6.02 11.04
CA ALA A 97 2.07 7.34 10.89
C ALA A 97 1.02 8.30 10.34
N PRO A 98 0.66 9.33 11.08
CA PRO A 98 -0.41 10.24 10.66
C PRO A 98 -0.05 10.97 9.36
N ARG A 99 -1.05 11.18 8.53
CA ARG A 99 -0.89 11.94 7.29
C ARG A 99 -2.16 12.69 7.00
N ARG A 100 -2.02 13.92 6.55
CA ARG A 100 -3.16 14.73 6.15
C ARG A 100 -3.71 14.23 4.82
N PRO A 101 -5.00 14.38 4.57
CA PRO A 101 -5.58 14.01 3.29
C PRO A 101 -4.94 14.80 2.15
N PHE A 102 -4.83 14.16 1.00
CA PHE A 102 -4.28 14.79 -0.20
C PHE A 102 -4.89 14.07 -1.41
N GLN A 103 -4.74 14.67 -2.58
CA GLN A 103 -5.23 14.07 -3.80
C GLN A 103 -4.10 13.43 -4.57
N GLY A 104 -4.41 12.35 -5.29
CA GLY A 104 -3.42 11.66 -6.09
C GLY A 104 -2.43 10.90 -5.24
N TRP A 105 -1.20 10.87 -5.69
CA TRP A 105 -0.14 10.20 -4.94
C TRP A 105 1.04 11.16 -4.78
N ARG A 106 1.90 10.85 -3.85
CA ARG A 106 3.09 11.66 -3.59
C ARG A 106 4.28 10.76 -3.44
N TYR A 107 5.47 11.31 -3.67
CA TYR A 107 6.70 10.58 -3.34
C TYR A 107 6.87 10.58 -1.83
N LEU A 108 7.41 9.50 -1.32
CA LEU A 108 7.75 9.37 0.09
C LEU A 108 9.20 8.98 0.20
N ASN A 109 9.99 9.79 0.90
CA ASN A 109 11.39 9.48 1.12
C ASN A 109 11.53 8.31 2.07
N PRO A 110 12.52 7.45 1.85
CA PRO A 110 12.73 6.33 2.78
C PRO A 110 12.91 6.77 4.22
N ALA A 111 13.50 7.94 4.43
CA ALA A 111 13.71 8.45 5.78
C ALA A 111 12.40 8.78 6.49
N ASP A 112 11.34 9.06 5.73
CA ASP A 112 10.04 9.40 6.28
C ASP A 112 9.10 8.21 6.35
N ALA A 113 9.51 7.08 5.85
CA ALA A 113 8.65 5.90 5.82
C ALA A 113 8.63 5.22 7.18
N PRO A 114 7.45 4.87 7.69
CA PRO A 114 7.38 4.18 8.97
C PRO A 114 7.92 2.76 8.84
N PRO A 115 8.50 2.22 9.90
CA PRO A 115 8.99 0.85 9.85
C PRO A 115 7.84 -0.14 9.83
N ASP A 116 8.13 -1.33 9.35
CA ASP A 116 7.14 -2.40 9.36
C ASP A 116 6.88 -2.85 10.79
N LEU A 117 5.67 -3.31 11.03
CA LEU A 117 5.37 -3.94 12.29
C LEU A 117 6.10 -5.29 12.35
N PRO A 118 6.37 -5.79 13.55
CA PRO A 118 6.97 -7.11 13.66
C PRO A 118 6.16 -8.12 12.88
N ASP A 119 6.87 -9.05 12.25
CA ASP A 119 6.21 -10.03 11.41
C ASP A 119 5.60 -11.11 12.28
N PHE A 120 4.30 -11.01 12.52
CA PHE A 120 3.60 -12.05 13.24
C PHE A 120 2.98 -12.90 12.16
N ARG A 121 3.58 -14.02 11.86
CA ARG A 121 3.02 -14.89 10.87
C ARG A 121 1.74 -15.44 11.38
N ASP A 122 1.07 -16.24 10.58
CA ASP A 122 -0.22 -16.73 10.94
C ASP A 122 -0.23 -17.36 12.31
N GLY A 123 0.78 -18.09 12.64
CA GLY A 123 0.81 -18.68 13.93
C GLY A 123 0.95 -17.64 15.02
N ASP A 124 1.59 -16.57 14.71
CA ASP A 124 1.77 -15.54 15.69
C ASP A 124 0.55 -14.69 15.81
N ASP A 125 -0.26 -14.71 14.80
CA ASP A 125 -1.49 -13.99 14.89
C ASP A 125 -2.32 -14.62 15.92
N ALA A 126 -2.02 -15.82 16.25
CA ALA A 126 -2.69 -16.43 17.33
C ALA A 126 -2.03 -15.95 18.59
N LEU A 127 -1.66 -14.76 18.65
CA LEU A 127 -1.20 -14.19 19.84
C LEU A 127 -2.16 -14.47 20.94
N PRO A 128 -1.67 -14.63 22.13
CA PRO A 128 -2.57 -14.81 23.24
C PRO A 128 -3.61 -13.72 23.20
N PRO A 129 -4.83 -14.06 23.38
CA PRO A 129 -5.88 -13.09 23.26
C PRO A 129 -5.63 -11.82 24.05
N GLY A 130 -5.18 -11.95 25.24
CA GLY A 130 -4.91 -10.78 26.02
C GLY A 130 -3.86 -9.90 25.42
N MET A 131 -2.91 -10.50 24.74
CA MET A 131 -1.90 -9.73 24.17
C MET A 131 -2.36 -9.03 22.94
N ALA A 132 -3.12 -9.68 22.13
CA ALA A 132 -3.65 -9.06 20.96
C ALA A 132 -4.51 -7.90 21.34
N GLU A 133 -5.30 -8.04 22.41
CA GLU A 133 -6.12 -6.97 22.76
C GLU A 133 -5.38 -5.88 23.33
N ALA A 134 -4.37 -6.18 24.02
CA ALA A 134 -3.58 -5.14 24.59
C ALA A 134 -2.99 -4.31 23.51
N LEU A 135 -2.67 -4.91 22.38
CA LEU A 135 -2.18 -4.11 21.31
C LEU A 135 -3.25 -3.38 20.64
N ALA A 136 -4.38 -3.92 20.60
CA ALA A 136 -5.46 -3.30 19.91
C ALA A 136 -6.02 -2.23 20.70
N GLU A 137 -6.03 -2.40 21.99
CA GLU A 137 -6.63 -1.49 22.74
C GLU A 137 -5.84 -0.48 23.05
N PHE A 138 -4.80 -0.58 23.01
CA PHE A 138 -4.11 0.49 23.18
C PHE A 138 -3.82 0.76 21.92
N GLY A 139 -4.71 0.55 21.65
CA GLY A 139 -4.82 0.74 20.73
C GLY A 139 -4.27 -0.10 20.05
N LEU A 140 -4.14 0.01 20.54
CA LEU A 140 -4.00 -0.82 20.29
C LEU A 140 -4.45 -1.38 19.79
N ARG A 141 -4.81 -1.20 19.84
CA ARG A 141 -5.32 -1.77 19.61
C ARG A 141 -5.67 -1.62 19.29
#